data_9f3836bd9fdf7ec4a0599279a47f6b6f
#
_entry.id   9f3836bd9fdf7ec4a0599279a47f6b6f
#
_cell.length_a   1.000
_cell.length_b   1.000
_cell.length_c   1.000
_cell.angle_alpha   90.00
_cell.angle_beta   90.00
_cell.angle_gamma   90.00
#
_symmetry.space_group_name_H-M   'P 1'
#
loop_
_entity.id
_entity.type
_entity.pdbx_description
1 polymer ?
#
loop_
_entity_poly.entity_id
_entity_poly.type
_entity_poly.pdbx_seq_one_letter_code
_entity_poly.pdbx_strand_id
1 'polypeptide(L)'
;PNPAVSGQSRKILESAEIEVISGVLSQESKDLNIGFHKRMKFGLPYIRTKIAASIDGKTALLNGKSKWISSKQSRDDVQLWRARSCALVTSIDTVIADDPSLNVRINDFSDIDQPTRVILDSQLRIRGDYKILKSPGNVIVYSLQQVRNDSIFEGMIENTDERDGHVSLESVFRDL
;
A
#
# COMPACT_ATOMS: atom_id res chain seq x y z
N PRO A 1 6.74 17.61 12.34
CA PRO A 1 6.42 17.70 10.91
C PRO A 1 4.95 17.95 10.64
N ASN A 2 4.03 17.57 11.56
CA ASN A 2 2.61 17.87 11.40
C ASN A 2 2.36 19.38 11.56
N PRO A 3 1.85 20.10 10.52
CA PRO A 3 1.58 21.53 10.58
C PRO A 3 0.59 21.94 11.67
N ALA A 4 -0.39 21.08 12.00
CA ALA A 4 -1.40 21.34 13.03
C ALA A 4 -0.80 21.41 14.44
N VAL A 5 0.31 20.74 14.70
CA VAL A 5 1.00 20.72 16.00
C VAL A 5 2.18 21.70 16.02
N SER A 6 2.99 21.70 14.97
CA SER A 6 4.08 22.63 14.64
C SER A 6 4.83 23.25 15.82
N GLY A 7 5.29 22.42 16.77
CA GLY A 7 6.07 22.90 17.93
C GLY A 7 5.26 23.50 19.09
N GLN A 8 3.95 23.52 19.03
CA GLN A 8 3.09 24.04 20.11
C GLN A 8 3.34 23.32 21.44
N SER A 9 3.48 21.98 21.41
CA SER A 9 3.78 21.19 22.62
C SER A 9 5.06 21.64 23.32
N ARG A 10 6.10 22.00 22.55
CA ARG A 10 7.34 22.52 23.10
C ARG A 10 7.11 23.86 23.83
N LYS A 11 6.38 24.77 23.20
CA LYS A 11 6.07 26.07 23.81
C LYS A 11 5.26 25.92 25.11
N ILE A 12 4.32 25.00 25.15
CA ILE A 12 3.51 24.71 26.36
C ILE A 12 4.42 24.22 27.49
N LEU A 13 5.33 23.32 27.22
CA LEU A 13 6.26 22.79 28.24
C LEU A 13 7.23 23.86 28.72
N GLU A 14 7.83 24.64 27.81
CA GLU A 14 8.72 25.73 28.16
C GLU A 14 8.01 26.84 28.98
N SER A 15 6.73 27.13 28.70
CA SER A 15 5.94 28.09 29.50
C SER A 15 5.59 27.58 30.91
N ALA A 16 5.67 26.27 31.12
CA ALA A 16 5.54 25.60 32.42
C ALA A 16 6.90 25.41 33.12
N GLU A 17 7.93 26.12 32.68
CA GLU A 17 9.31 26.08 33.21
C GLU A 17 9.96 24.67 33.10
N ILE A 18 9.47 23.82 32.17
CA ILE A 18 10.05 22.52 31.89
C ILE A 18 11.14 22.67 30.81
N GLU A 19 12.35 22.24 31.13
CA GLU A 19 13.44 22.21 30.14
C GLU A 19 13.14 21.21 29.02
N VAL A 20 13.22 21.65 27.75
CA VAL A 20 12.93 20.84 26.59
C VAL A 20 14.14 20.72 25.69
N ILE A 21 14.76 19.54 25.64
CA ILE A 21 15.83 19.23 24.70
C ILE A 21 15.19 18.61 23.44
N SER A 22 15.40 19.23 22.28
CA SER A 22 14.86 18.76 21.01
C SER A 22 15.96 18.38 20.02
N GLY A 23 15.62 17.54 19.03
CA GLY A 23 16.56 17.12 17.99
C GLY A 23 17.42 15.89 18.33
N VAL A 24 17.24 15.32 19.51
CA VAL A 24 17.93 14.08 19.92
C VAL A 24 17.50 12.94 18.98
N LEU A 25 18.47 12.23 18.39
CA LEU A 25 18.26 11.15 17.42
C LEU A 25 17.27 11.53 16.29
N SER A 26 17.37 12.75 15.78
CA SER A 26 16.37 13.28 14.84
C SER A 26 16.40 12.56 13.49
N GLN A 27 17.55 12.03 13.04
CA GLN A 27 17.65 11.29 11.80
C GLN A 27 17.04 9.90 11.96
N GLU A 28 17.38 9.20 13.01
CA GLU A 28 16.85 7.86 13.35
C GLU A 28 15.32 7.92 13.52
N SER A 29 14.80 8.96 14.16
CA SER A 29 13.36 9.18 14.29
C SER A 29 12.69 9.41 12.93
N LYS A 30 13.33 10.14 12.01
CA LYS A 30 12.81 10.33 10.64
C LYS A 30 12.81 9.03 9.86
N ASP A 31 13.86 8.23 9.96
CA ASP A 31 13.99 6.96 9.24
C ASP A 31 12.95 5.94 9.72
N LEU A 32 12.70 5.92 11.04
CA LEU A 32 11.66 5.08 11.64
C LEU A 32 10.25 5.50 11.19
N ASN A 33 10.02 6.80 11.01
CA ASN A 33 8.70 7.37 10.69
C ASN A 33 8.64 7.95 9.27
N ILE A 34 9.35 7.37 8.31
CA ILE A 34 9.51 7.90 6.96
C ILE A 34 8.17 8.14 6.24
N GLY A 35 7.20 7.25 6.41
CA GLY A 35 5.86 7.37 5.85
C GLY A 35 5.12 8.59 6.39
N PHE A 36 5.11 8.76 7.72
CA PHE A 36 4.50 9.91 8.38
C PHE A 36 5.13 11.24 7.93
N HIS A 37 6.47 11.29 7.88
CA HIS A 37 7.17 12.49 7.43
C HIS A 37 6.84 12.84 5.98
N LYS A 38 6.76 11.84 5.09
CA LYS A 38 6.41 12.06 3.69
C LYS A 38 4.97 12.56 3.54
N ARG A 39 4.02 11.93 4.24
CA ARG A 39 2.62 12.35 4.24
C ARG A 39 2.45 13.79 4.74
N MET A 40 3.05 14.14 5.89
CA MET A 40 2.92 15.46 6.49
C MET A 40 3.59 16.57 5.65
N LYS A 41 4.70 16.26 4.96
CA LYS A 41 5.46 17.25 4.21
C LYS A 41 4.95 17.44 2.78
N PHE A 42 4.47 16.38 2.14
CA PHE A 42 4.17 16.37 0.71
C PHE A 42 2.72 15.98 0.38
N GLY A 43 1.92 15.54 1.35
CA GLY A 43 0.57 15.03 1.13
C GLY A 43 0.54 13.68 0.37
N LEU A 44 1.66 12.96 0.31
CA LEU A 44 1.80 11.72 -0.44
C LEU A 44 2.28 10.59 0.47
N PRO A 45 1.86 9.32 0.24
CA PRO A 45 2.38 8.18 0.98
C PRO A 45 3.85 7.91 0.64
N TYR A 46 4.52 7.18 1.53
CA TYR A 46 5.82 6.59 1.21
C TYR A 46 5.61 5.31 0.40
N ILE A 47 6.03 5.33 -0.86
CA ILE A 47 5.84 4.23 -1.79
C ILE A 47 7.08 3.34 -1.81
N ARG A 48 6.87 2.04 -1.68
CA ARG A 48 7.89 1.01 -1.88
C ARG A 48 7.45 0.05 -2.97
N THR A 49 8.29 -0.15 -3.97
CA THR A 49 8.04 -1.12 -5.03
C THR A 49 8.78 -2.42 -4.75
N LYS A 50 8.08 -3.55 -4.84
CA LYS A 50 8.66 -4.90 -4.74
C LYS A 50 8.51 -5.61 -6.08
N ILE A 51 9.63 -6.05 -6.63
CA ILE A 51 9.68 -6.83 -7.86
C ILE A 51 10.38 -8.17 -7.55
N ALA A 52 9.84 -9.28 -8.05
CA ALA A 52 10.55 -10.56 -8.10
C ALA A 52 11.03 -10.78 -9.54
N ALA A 53 12.34 -10.82 -9.73
CA ALA A 53 12.95 -11.01 -11.04
C ALA A 53 14.18 -11.92 -10.92
N SER A 54 14.50 -12.60 -12.02
CA SER A 54 15.78 -13.29 -12.20
C SER A 54 16.92 -12.29 -12.37
N ILE A 55 18.16 -12.75 -12.38
CA ILE A 55 19.34 -11.89 -12.51
C ILE A 55 19.38 -11.12 -13.84
N ASP A 56 18.75 -11.67 -14.88
CA ASP A 56 18.56 -11.04 -16.19
C ASP A 56 17.25 -10.24 -16.31
N GLY A 57 16.58 -9.95 -15.18
CA GLY A 57 15.42 -9.06 -15.12
C GLY A 57 14.10 -9.68 -15.55
N LYS A 58 14.00 -11.02 -15.68
CA LYS A 58 12.75 -11.69 -16.09
C LYS A 58 11.84 -11.94 -14.90
N THR A 59 10.57 -11.62 -15.04
CA THR A 59 9.53 -11.81 -14.02
C THR A 59 8.74 -13.11 -14.21
N ALA A 60 8.87 -13.76 -15.37
CA ALA A 60 8.28 -15.06 -15.69
C ALA A 60 9.08 -15.75 -16.78
N LEU A 61 8.91 -17.05 -16.96
CA LEU A 61 9.37 -17.80 -18.11
C LEU A 61 8.52 -17.47 -19.35
N LEU A 62 9.00 -17.85 -20.54
CA LEU A 62 8.27 -17.66 -21.81
C LEU A 62 6.88 -18.28 -21.82
N ASN A 63 6.65 -19.34 -21.04
CA ASN A 63 5.35 -20.02 -20.87
C ASN A 63 4.49 -19.40 -19.76
N GLY A 64 4.85 -18.21 -19.22
CA GLY A 64 4.14 -17.49 -18.17
C GLY A 64 4.35 -18.02 -16.75
N LYS A 65 5.11 -19.11 -16.54
CA LYS A 65 5.38 -19.61 -15.18
C LYS A 65 6.29 -18.66 -14.42
N SER A 66 5.85 -18.19 -13.23
CA SER A 66 6.56 -17.24 -12.35
C SER A 66 6.91 -17.80 -10.97
N LYS A 67 6.48 -19.01 -10.64
CA LYS A 67 6.67 -19.65 -9.31
C LYS A 67 7.75 -20.74 -9.42
N TRP A 68 8.89 -20.67 -8.66
CA TRP A 68 9.24 -19.58 -7.72
C TRP A 68 10.51 -18.93 -8.23
N ILE A 69 10.54 -17.59 -8.38
CA ILE A 69 11.71 -16.85 -8.84
C ILE A 69 12.62 -16.53 -7.64
N SER A 70 12.02 -16.18 -6.49
CA SER A 70 12.74 -15.82 -5.27
C SER A 70 12.75 -16.97 -4.25
N SER A 71 13.75 -16.96 -3.35
CA SER A 71 13.88 -17.93 -2.26
C SER A 71 12.71 -17.88 -1.27
N LYS A 72 12.58 -18.91 -0.43
CA LYS A 72 11.61 -18.88 0.68
C LYS A 72 11.88 -17.71 1.61
N GLN A 73 13.15 -17.49 1.99
CA GLN A 73 13.56 -16.40 2.90
C GLN A 73 13.14 -15.03 2.34
N SER A 74 13.36 -14.78 1.05
CA SER A 74 12.92 -13.53 0.41
C SER A 74 11.40 -13.37 0.43
N ARG A 75 10.65 -14.46 0.29
CA ARG A 75 9.18 -14.41 0.37
C ARG A 75 8.68 -14.20 1.81
N ASP A 76 9.38 -14.75 2.79
CA ASP A 76 9.09 -14.53 4.21
C ASP A 76 9.35 -13.04 4.58
N ASP A 77 10.46 -12.45 4.11
CA ASP A 77 10.74 -11.02 4.28
C ASP A 77 9.65 -10.12 3.67
N VAL A 78 9.12 -10.49 2.49
CA VAL A 78 7.98 -9.77 1.88
C VAL A 78 6.76 -9.75 2.80
N GLN A 79 6.52 -10.78 3.62
CA GLN A 79 5.40 -10.76 4.57
C GLN A 79 5.60 -9.71 5.66
N LEU A 80 6.84 -9.50 6.13
CA LEU A 80 7.17 -8.44 7.09
C LEU A 80 6.92 -7.04 6.48
N TRP A 81 7.28 -6.86 5.21
CA TRP A 81 7.00 -5.60 4.50
C TRP A 81 5.52 -5.36 4.29
N ARG A 82 4.73 -6.40 4.02
CA ARG A 82 3.26 -6.29 3.96
C ARG A 82 2.68 -5.87 5.30
N ALA A 83 3.13 -6.49 6.41
CA ALA A 83 2.68 -6.18 7.75
C ALA A 83 2.97 -4.72 8.17
N ARG A 84 4.01 -4.12 7.60
CA ARG A 84 4.40 -2.72 7.83
C ARG A 84 3.74 -1.73 6.87
N SER A 85 2.91 -2.18 5.94
CA SER A 85 2.28 -1.35 4.92
C SER A 85 0.82 -1.09 5.28
N CYS A 86 0.35 0.15 5.11
CA CYS A 86 -1.07 0.48 5.27
C CYS A 86 -1.88 0.01 4.06
N ALA A 87 -1.29 0.03 2.86
CA ALA A 87 -1.92 -0.42 1.63
C ALA A 87 -0.97 -1.24 0.75
N LEU A 88 -1.54 -2.19 -0.01
CA LEU A 88 -0.85 -2.99 -1.04
C LEU A 88 -1.49 -2.74 -2.39
N VAL A 89 -0.77 -2.07 -3.29
CA VAL A 89 -1.26 -1.72 -4.62
C VAL A 89 -0.84 -2.77 -5.64
N THR A 90 -1.77 -3.20 -6.48
CA THR A 90 -1.54 -4.13 -7.60
C THR A 90 -2.35 -3.75 -8.83
N SER A 91 -1.98 -4.26 -10.01
CA SER A 91 -2.80 -4.14 -11.21
C SER A 91 -3.80 -5.28 -11.32
N ILE A 92 -4.88 -5.05 -12.06
CA ILE A 92 -5.85 -6.09 -12.41
C ILE A 92 -5.20 -7.23 -13.22
N ASP A 93 -4.19 -6.95 -14.04
CA ASP A 93 -3.49 -7.98 -14.81
C ASP A 93 -2.78 -8.98 -13.89
N THR A 94 -2.19 -8.50 -12.79
CA THR A 94 -1.61 -9.39 -11.76
C THR A 94 -2.69 -10.23 -11.07
N VAL A 95 -3.86 -9.66 -10.81
CA VAL A 95 -4.98 -10.38 -10.20
C VAL A 95 -5.47 -11.48 -11.12
N ILE A 96 -5.63 -11.19 -12.42
CA ILE A 96 -6.06 -12.15 -13.43
C ILE A 96 -5.05 -13.28 -13.62
N ALA A 97 -3.74 -12.94 -13.66
CA ALA A 97 -2.68 -13.91 -13.92
C ALA A 97 -2.38 -14.85 -12.74
N ASP A 98 -2.37 -14.32 -11.52
CA ASP A 98 -1.84 -15.01 -10.34
C ASP A 98 -2.90 -15.38 -9.29
N ASP A 99 -4.10 -14.83 -9.37
CA ASP A 99 -5.16 -14.93 -8.36
C ASP A 99 -4.62 -14.79 -6.92
N PRO A 100 -3.94 -13.67 -6.60
CA PRO A 100 -3.26 -13.52 -5.33
C PRO A 100 -4.24 -13.13 -4.21
N SER A 101 -3.97 -13.56 -2.98
CA SER A 101 -4.71 -13.08 -1.80
C SER A 101 -4.20 -11.72 -1.30
N LEU A 102 -2.93 -11.39 -1.53
CA LEU A 102 -2.23 -10.18 -1.05
C LEU A 102 -2.44 -9.86 0.44
N ASN A 103 -2.60 -10.87 1.27
CA ASN A 103 -2.71 -10.76 2.72
C ASN A 103 -1.38 -11.00 3.43
N VAL A 104 -1.30 -10.59 4.68
CA VAL A 104 -0.22 -10.95 5.60
C VAL A 104 -0.47 -12.34 6.14
N ARG A 105 0.56 -13.21 6.09
CA ARG A 105 0.54 -14.61 6.53
C ARG A 105 1.77 -14.92 7.36
N ILE A 106 1.81 -14.38 8.57
CA ILE A 106 2.87 -14.59 9.53
C ILE A 106 2.23 -15.22 10.76
N ASN A 107 2.66 -16.43 11.12
CA ASN A 107 2.04 -17.23 12.18
C ASN A 107 2.13 -16.57 13.57
N ASP A 108 3.13 -15.75 13.82
CA ASP A 108 3.39 -15.13 15.12
C ASP A 108 2.60 -13.81 15.33
N PHE A 109 1.74 -13.43 14.39
CA PHE A 109 1.00 -12.18 14.39
C PHE A 109 -0.49 -12.42 14.08
N SER A 110 -1.18 -13.10 14.98
CA SER A 110 -2.62 -13.42 14.82
C SER A 110 -3.52 -12.18 14.76
N ASP A 111 -3.11 -11.07 15.38
CA ASP A 111 -3.91 -9.86 15.58
C ASP A 111 -3.46 -8.68 14.71
N ILE A 112 -2.77 -8.94 13.59
CA ILE A 112 -2.38 -7.87 12.66
C ILE A 112 -3.59 -7.43 11.83
N ASP A 113 -3.84 -6.13 11.86
CA ASP A 113 -4.72 -5.50 10.87
C ASP A 113 -4.16 -5.73 9.46
N GLN A 114 -5.00 -6.30 8.58
CA GLN A 114 -4.59 -6.54 7.21
C GLN A 114 -4.48 -5.22 6.45
N PRO A 115 -3.42 -5.02 5.65
CA PRO A 115 -3.31 -3.83 4.80
C PRO A 115 -4.46 -3.76 3.80
N THR A 116 -4.92 -2.55 3.50
CA THR A 116 -5.89 -2.32 2.44
C THR A 116 -5.32 -2.78 1.10
N ARG A 117 -6.05 -3.60 0.37
CA ARG A 117 -5.64 -4.07 -0.97
C ARG A 117 -6.24 -3.14 -2.01
N VAL A 118 -5.38 -2.56 -2.81
CA VAL A 118 -5.73 -1.58 -3.83
C VAL A 118 -5.51 -2.19 -5.21
N ILE A 119 -6.54 -2.24 -6.03
CA ILE A 119 -6.50 -2.81 -7.38
C ILE A 119 -6.69 -1.68 -8.39
N LEU A 120 -5.74 -1.54 -9.30
CA LEU A 120 -5.81 -0.60 -10.42
C LEU A 120 -6.47 -1.32 -11.60
N ASP A 121 -7.70 -0.93 -11.94
CA ASP A 121 -8.52 -1.60 -12.95
C ASP A 121 -9.30 -0.60 -13.81
N SER A 122 -8.61 0.04 -14.74
CA SER A 122 -9.17 1.10 -15.60
C SER A 122 -10.46 0.70 -16.33
N GLN A 123 -10.62 -0.57 -16.66
CA GLN A 123 -11.74 -1.09 -17.44
C GLN A 123 -12.75 -1.90 -16.62
N LEU A 124 -12.58 -1.99 -15.31
CA LEU A 124 -13.43 -2.76 -14.40
C LEU A 124 -13.57 -4.23 -14.82
N ARG A 125 -12.41 -4.92 -14.98
CA ARG A 125 -12.34 -6.35 -15.35
C ARG A 125 -12.38 -7.29 -14.15
N ILE A 126 -12.38 -6.74 -12.93
CA ILE A 126 -12.44 -7.51 -11.69
C ILE A 126 -13.72 -8.37 -11.64
N ARG A 127 -13.61 -9.59 -11.14
CA ARG A 127 -14.74 -10.51 -10.92
C ARG A 127 -14.79 -10.94 -9.47
N GLY A 128 -15.97 -11.27 -8.97
CA GLY A 128 -16.21 -11.60 -7.57
C GLY A 128 -15.59 -12.92 -7.08
N ASP A 129 -15.04 -13.75 -7.97
CA ASP A 129 -14.47 -15.05 -7.64
C ASP A 129 -13.01 -15.04 -7.20
N TYR A 130 -12.28 -13.92 -7.36
CA TYR A 130 -10.87 -13.79 -7.01
C TYR A 130 -10.62 -13.87 -5.51
N LYS A 131 -9.49 -14.50 -5.11
CA LYS A 131 -9.06 -14.67 -3.71
C LYS A 131 -8.82 -13.36 -2.99
N ILE A 132 -8.36 -12.33 -3.72
CA ILE A 132 -8.11 -11.00 -3.17
C ILE A 132 -9.38 -10.38 -2.57
N LEU A 133 -10.57 -10.70 -3.10
CA LEU A 133 -11.85 -10.22 -2.60
C LEU A 133 -12.39 -11.06 -1.42
N LYS A 134 -11.99 -12.34 -1.34
CA LYS A 134 -12.46 -13.30 -0.33
C LYS A 134 -11.60 -13.30 0.94
N SER A 135 -10.41 -12.74 0.87
CA SER A 135 -9.49 -12.67 2.02
C SER A 135 -9.91 -11.56 2.99
N PRO A 136 -9.67 -11.70 4.31
CA PRO A 136 -9.98 -10.66 5.30
C PRO A 136 -9.29 -9.32 5.00
N GLY A 137 -9.92 -8.20 5.40
CA GLY A 137 -9.41 -6.84 5.23
C GLY A 137 -10.06 -6.09 4.07
N ASN A 138 -9.81 -4.79 4.00
CA ASN A 138 -10.44 -3.88 3.02
C ASN A 138 -9.87 -4.07 1.62
N VAL A 139 -10.72 -3.85 0.61
CA VAL A 139 -10.34 -3.80 -0.79
C VAL A 139 -10.89 -2.52 -1.41
N ILE A 140 -10.05 -1.82 -2.18
CA ILE A 140 -10.44 -0.67 -2.99
C ILE A 140 -10.06 -0.97 -4.43
N VAL A 141 -10.97 -0.72 -5.36
CA VAL A 141 -10.73 -0.86 -6.80
C VAL A 141 -10.82 0.53 -7.43
N TYR A 142 -9.72 1.04 -7.95
CA TYR A 142 -9.74 2.29 -8.71
C TYR A 142 -10.01 2.02 -10.17
N SER A 143 -11.07 2.67 -10.70
CA SER A 143 -11.52 2.47 -12.07
C SER A 143 -11.90 3.79 -12.75
N LEU A 144 -11.86 3.79 -14.09
CA LEU A 144 -12.43 4.85 -14.94
C LEU A 144 -13.90 4.58 -15.26
N GLN A 145 -14.41 3.39 -14.94
CA GLN A 145 -15.78 2.98 -15.21
C GLN A 145 -16.64 3.17 -13.97
N GLN A 146 -17.87 3.64 -14.18
CA GLN A 146 -18.86 3.70 -13.11
C GLN A 146 -19.39 2.31 -12.76
N VAL A 147 -19.70 2.11 -11.48
CA VAL A 147 -20.32 0.86 -11.00
C VAL A 147 -21.66 0.66 -11.70
N ARG A 148 -21.81 -0.44 -12.38
CA ARG A 148 -23.13 -0.97 -12.71
C ARG A 148 -23.64 -1.70 -11.48
N ASN A 149 -24.86 -1.45 -11.02
CA ASN A 149 -25.58 -1.99 -9.87
C ASN A 149 -25.25 -3.45 -9.46
N ASP A 150 -23.99 -3.76 -9.24
CA ASP A 150 -23.51 -5.08 -8.85
C ASP A 150 -23.19 -5.03 -7.36
N SER A 151 -24.05 -5.58 -6.54
CA SER A 151 -24.01 -5.53 -5.08
C SER A 151 -22.70 -6.09 -4.46
N ILE A 152 -21.93 -6.86 -5.23
CA ILE A 152 -20.66 -7.45 -4.77
C ILE A 152 -19.57 -6.38 -4.59
N PHE A 153 -19.63 -5.29 -5.34
CA PHE A 153 -18.60 -4.23 -5.38
C PHE A 153 -19.05 -2.93 -4.71
N GLU A 154 -20.22 -2.94 -4.05
CA GLU A 154 -20.74 -1.76 -3.38
C GLU A 154 -19.77 -1.27 -2.29
N GLY A 155 -19.36 0.00 -2.38
CA GLY A 155 -18.39 0.62 -1.48
C GLY A 155 -16.93 0.20 -1.70
N MET A 156 -16.62 -0.60 -2.75
CA MET A 156 -15.25 -1.00 -3.07
C MET A 156 -14.66 -0.23 -4.26
N ILE A 157 -15.50 0.40 -5.10
CA ILE A 157 -15.03 1.04 -6.34
C ILE A 157 -14.96 2.53 -6.14
N GLU A 158 -13.76 3.08 -6.39
CA GLU A 158 -13.47 4.50 -6.40
C GLU A 158 -13.18 4.96 -7.83
N ASN A 159 -13.83 6.05 -8.26
CA ASN A 159 -13.50 6.70 -9.51
C ASN A 159 -12.28 7.61 -9.31
N THR A 160 -11.42 7.66 -10.32
CA THR A 160 -10.20 8.45 -10.28
C THR A 160 -9.95 9.11 -11.62
N ASP A 161 -9.00 10.05 -11.64
CA ASP A 161 -8.60 10.71 -12.88
C ASP A 161 -7.98 9.73 -13.87
N GLU A 162 -8.14 10.05 -15.15
CA GLU A 162 -7.50 9.33 -16.25
C GLU A 162 -6.14 9.95 -16.59
N ARG A 163 -5.20 9.08 -16.94
CA ARG A 163 -3.95 9.45 -17.58
C ARG A 163 -3.58 8.41 -18.64
N ASP A 164 -3.49 8.83 -19.87
CA ASP A 164 -3.10 7.98 -21.02
C ASP A 164 -3.95 6.69 -21.15
N GLY A 165 -5.27 6.79 -20.93
CA GLY A 165 -6.20 5.65 -20.99
C GLY A 165 -6.19 4.76 -19.75
N HIS A 166 -5.47 5.15 -18.71
CA HIS A 166 -5.32 4.39 -17.46
C HIS A 166 -5.70 5.22 -16.23
N VAL A 167 -5.96 4.53 -15.14
CA VAL A 167 -6.09 5.11 -13.80
C VAL A 167 -4.86 5.93 -13.46
N SER A 168 -5.03 7.18 -13.06
CA SER A 168 -3.96 8.07 -12.65
C SER A 168 -3.34 7.62 -11.33
N LEU A 169 -2.08 7.17 -11.36
CA LEU A 169 -1.35 6.81 -10.14
C LEU A 169 -1.18 7.99 -9.17
N GLU A 170 -1.05 9.20 -9.70
CA GLU A 170 -0.92 10.39 -8.87
C GLU A 170 -2.19 10.61 -8.05
N SER A 171 -3.37 10.54 -8.69
CA SER A 171 -4.66 10.70 -8.01
C SER A 171 -4.88 9.61 -6.97
N VAL A 172 -4.60 8.35 -7.30
CA VAL A 172 -4.68 7.22 -6.37
C VAL A 172 -3.77 7.43 -5.16
N PHE A 173 -2.51 7.85 -5.35
CA PHE A 173 -1.60 8.07 -4.22
C PHE A 173 -1.89 9.33 -3.41
N ARG A 174 -2.65 10.28 -3.93
CA ARG A 174 -3.15 11.42 -3.13
C ARG A 174 -4.33 11.03 -2.26
N ASP A 175 -5.15 10.11 -2.73
CA ASP A 175 -6.32 9.60 -2.04
C ASP A 175 -5.92 8.64 -0.88
N LEU A 176 -4.95 7.78 -1.10
CA LEU A 176 -4.38 6.88 -0.09
C LEU A 176 -3.54 7.61 0.97
#